data_c7dcee9c34e43362329a4550bbd07191
#
_entry.id   c7dcee9c34e43362329a4550bbd07191
#
_cell.length_a   1.000
_cell.length_b   1.000
_cell.length_c   1.000
_cell.angle_alpha   90.00
_cell.angle_beta   90.00
_cell.angle_gamma   90.00
#
_symmetry.space_group_name_H-M   'P 1'
#
loop_
_entity.id
_entity.type
_entity.pdbx_description
1 polymer ?
#
loop_
_entity_poly.entity_id
_entity_poly.type
_entity_poly.pdbx_seq_one_letter_code
_entity_poly.pdbx_strand_id
1 'polypeptide(L)'
;MIHYVCKYTPVELFRGFGEKCAVLEEMPENFEQSDQIAHANLCGFGKSVIQAVLEGKADQLVLVNCCDSMRRVYDIVKNTGKCNFLYMLDLPHEDNECEKVKFAGSIQRLKEAYEKYSGKKFDRTLFLKAFAKTSASRTSYIGVLGVRVSGILEKMIRDNLHMDVRNLTCTGGRNLAVLPEEMQEMEEDRLLLAYADALLGQMPCFRMNNNTRRNQLYLDPDLKGIIYHTIKFCDYYGFEYASIKKNIQVPLLKIETDFTSQSAGQLSTRIQAFSETIEGSEDMNPEKEISREEREKMESGVYYVAGIDSGSTSRRCYSGSGRENQIHYDHSYRWRSNDECREESGSGNRKSRYQKRGSRADRYHRLRSCLYRQRG
;
A
#
# COMPACT_ATOMS: atom_id res chain seq x y z
N MET A 1 5.04 -8.35 -26.67
CA MET A 1 4.88 -8.62 -25.20
C MET A 1 3.67 -7.88 -24.72
N ILE A 2 2.76 -8.55 -23.99
CA ILE A 2 1.53 -7.93 -23.48
C ILE A 2 1.82 -7.23 -22.16
N HIS A 3 1.58 -5.91 -22.10
CA HIS A 3 1.61 -5.15 -20.86
C HIS A 3 0.23 -5.10 -20.22
N TYR A 4 0.16 -5.16 -18.90
CA TYR A 4 -1.09 -5.07 -18.15
C TYR A 4 -0.94 -4.26 -16.87
N VAL A 5 -2.06 -3.80 -16.30
CA VAL A 5 -2.05 -2.85 -15.19
C VAL A 5 -2.69 -3.38 -13.90
N CYS A 6 -3.27 -4.57 -13.92
CA CYS A 6 -4.07 -5.06 -12.79
C CYS A 6 -3.93 -6.57 -12.61
N LYS A 7 -3.83 -7.04 -11.37
CA LYS A 7 -3.73 -8.46 -11.03
C LYS A 7 -4.91 -9.32 -11.49
N TYR A 8 -6.07 -8.71 -11.75
CA TYR A 8 -7.25 -9.39 -12.31
C TYR A 8 -7.17 -9.59 -13.81
N THR A 9 -6.17 -9.04 -14.49
CA THR A 9 -5.96 -9.31 -15.93
C THR A 9 -5.69 -10.81 -16.14
N PRO A 10 -6.35 -11.45 -17.10
CA PRO A 10 -6.19 -12.89 -17.36
C PRO A 10 -4.87 -13.18 -18.09
N VAL A 11 -3.76 -13.14 -17.35
CA VAL A 11 -2.39 -13.32 -17.89
C VAL A 11 -2.20 -14.71 -18.46
N GLU A 12 -2.75 -15.73 -17.81
CA GLU A 12 -2.66 -17.14 -18.20
C GLU A 12 -3.31 -17.35 -19.58
N LEU A 13 -4.37 -16.57 -19.90
CA LEU A 13 -4.98 -16.58 -21.23
C LEU A 13 -3.96 -16.23 -22.33
N PHE A 14 -3.18 -15.16 -22.14
CA PHE A 14 -2.15 -14.76 -23.09
C PHE A 14 -1.00 -15.79 -23.18
N ARG A 15 -0.69 -16.46 -22.07
CA ARG A 15 0.23 -17.59 -22.08
C ARG A 15 -0.28 -18.73 -22.97
N GLY A 16 -1.62 -18.93 -23.02
CA GLY A 16 -2.25 -19.85 -23.94
C GLY A 16 -2.04 -19.51 -25.43
N PHE A 17 -1.68 -18.27 -25.75
CA PHE A 17 -1.26 -17.85 -27.09
C PHE A 17 0.27 -17.88 -27.28
N GLY A 18 1.01 -18.36 -26.28
CA GLY A 18 2.48 -18.35 -26.27
C GLY A 18 3.09 -16.98 -26.01
N GLU A 19 2.30 -16.01 -25.49
CA GLU A 19 2.76 -14.65 -25.26
C GLU A 19 3.42 -14.47 -23.89
N LYS A 20 4.39 -13.56 -23.84
CA LYS A 20 4.94 -13.06 -22.58
C LYS A 20 4.12 -11.88 -22.11
N CYS A 21 3.87 -11.81 -20.78
CA CYS A 21 3.16 -10.71 -20.15
C CYS A 21 4.03 -10.06 -19.09
N ALA A 22 3.92 -8.74 -18.95
CA ALA A 22 4.58 -7.97 -17.91
C ALA A 22 3.62 -6.93 -17.33
N VAL A 23 3.72 -6.69 -16.02
CA VAL A 23 3.03 -5.55 -15.41
C VAL A 23 3.65 -4.27 -15.95
N LEU A 24 2.83 -3.30 -16.32
CA LEU A 24 3.33 -1.97 -16.69
C LEU A 24 3.65 -1.18 -15.42
N GLU A 25 4.93 -1.08 -15.08
CA GLU A 25 5.45 -0.47 -13.84
C GLU A 25 6.38 0.71 -14.09
N GLU A 26 6.38 1.24 -15.30
CA GLU A 26 7.23 2.36 -15.66
C GLU A 26 7.02 3.57 -14.74
N MET A 27 8.11 4.03 -14.14
CA MET A 27 8.18 5.29 -13.41
C MET A 27 9.08 6.24 -14.22
N PRO A 28 8.49 7.11 -15.04
CA PRO A 28 9.28 8.04 -15.85
C PRO A 28 9.94 9.10 -14.95
N GLU A 29 10.99 9.75 -15.45
CA GLU A 29 11.60 10.88 -14.75
C GLU A 29 10.64 12.09 -14.70
N ASN A 30 9.88 12.29 -15.75
CA ASN A 30 8.89 13.36 -15.89
C ASN A 30 7.72 12.92 -16.78
N PHE A 31 6.75 13.79 -16.96
CA PHE A 31 5.54 13.57 -17.75
C PHE A 31 5.45 14.48 -18.99
N GLU A 32 6.59 14.91 -19.55
CA GLU A 32 6.61 15.91 -20.61
C GLU A 32 5.69 15.60 -21.80
N GLN A 33 5.70 14.36 -22.30
CA GLN A 33 4.86 13.99 -23.43
C GLN A 33 3.40 13.77 -23.01
N SER A 34 3.18 13.12 -21.89
CA SER A 34 1.83 12.84 -21.40
C SER A 34 1.09 14.11 -20.97
N ASP A 35 1.78 15.10 -20.40
CA ASP A 35 1.18 16.38 -19.98
C ASP A 35 0.71 17.25 -21.16
N GLN A 36 1.22 17.00 -22.37
CA GLN A 36 0.76 17.70 -23.58
C GLN A 36 -0.63 17.27 -24.03
N ILE A 37 -1.05 16.02 -23.68
CA ILE A 37 -2.29 15.43 -24.18
C ILE A 37 -3.25 14.96 -23.08
N ALA A 38 -2.78 14.90 -21.84
CA ALA A 38 -3.56 14.50 -20.68
C ALA A 38 -3.91 15.70 -19.79
N HIS A 39 -5.06 15.62 -19.11
CA HIS A 39 -5.46 16.64 -18.15
C HIS A 39 -4.49 16.69 -16.96
N ALA A 40 -4.19 17.90 -16.45
CA ALA A 40 -3.24 18.12 -15.36
C ALA A 40 -3.58 17.29 -14.08
N ASN A 41 -4.86 17.10 -13.78
CA ASN A 41 -5.34 16.34 -12.61
C ASN A 41 -5.45 14.83 -12.86
N LEU A 42 -4.96 14.32 -14.00
CA LEU A 42 -4.85 12.87 -14.16
C LEU A 42 -3.80 12.34 -13.18
N CYS A 43 -4.09 11.22 -12.51
CA CYS A 43 -3.17 10.66 -11.53
C CYS A 43 -1.83 10.27 -12.19
N GLY A 44 -0.72 10.34 -11.42
CA GLY A 44 0.62 10.08 -11.92
C GLY A 44 0.77 8.73 -12.61
N PHE A 45 0.09 7.67 -12.11
CA PHE A 45 0.08 6.38 -12.80
C PHE A 45 -0.60 6.44 -14.18
N GLY A 46 -1.73 7.14 -14.29
CA GLY A 46 -2.40 7.34 -15.59
C GLY A 46 -1.48 8.04 -16.60
N LYS A 47 -0.76 9.06 -16.17
CA LYS A 47 0.23 9.77 -16.98
C LYS A 47 1.40 8.87 -17.37
N SER A 48 1.89 8.03 -16.44
CA SER A 48 2.96 7.06 -16.70
C SER A 48 2.58 6.05 -17.78
N VAL A 49 1.33 5.55 -17.77
CA VAL A 49 0.83 4.64 -18.83
C VAL A 49 0.86 5.34 -20.21
N ILE A 50 0.37 6.57 -20.28
CA ILE A 50 0.36 7.36 -21.53
C ILE A 50 1.81 7.60 -21.99
N GLN A 51 2.69 8.00 -21.08
CA GLN A 51 4.10 8.26 -21.36
C GLN A 51 4.79 7.00 -21.93
N ALA A 52 4.58 5.83 -21.31
CA ALA A 52 5.16 4.56 -21.77
C ALA A 52 4.71 4.19 -23.19
N VAL A 53 3.45 4.45 -23.55
CA VAL A 53 2.95 4.23 -24.90
C VAL A 53 3.55 5.24 -25.89
N LEU A 54 3.65 6.52 -25.51
CA LEU A 54 4.25 7.55 -26.37
C LEU A 54 5.72 7.29 -26.66
N GLU A 55 6.44 6.74 -25.70
CA GLU A 55 7.84 6.32 -25.80
C GLU A 55 8.04 4.95 -26.49
N GLY A 56 6.97 4.26 -26.89
CA GLY A 56 7.03 2.95 -27.55
C GLY A 56 7.40 1.79 -26.62
N LYS A 57 7.35 1.98 -25.30
CA LYS A 57 7.64 0.93 -24.31
C LYS A 57 6.48 -0.06 -24.10
N ALA A 58 5.26 0.32 -24.48
CA ALA A 58 4.05 -0.49 -24.34
C ALA A 58 3.18 -0.38 -25.62
N ASP A 59 3.42 -1.26 -26.57
CA ASP A 59 2.70 -1.34 -27.85
C ASP A 59 1.53 -2.32 -27.86
N GLN A 60 1.45 -3.19 -26.87
CA GLN A 60 0.30 -4.08 -26.63
C GLN A 60 -0.09 -3.97 -25.15
N LEU A 61 -1.32 -3.49 -24.90
CA LEU A 61 -1.73 -3.06 -23.58
C LEU A 61 -3.15 -3.50 -23.24
N VAL A 62 -3.31 -4.14 -22.08
CA VAL A 62 -4.59 -4.46 -21.48
C VAL A 62 -4.82 -3.59 -20.26
N LEU A 63 -5.77 -2.68 -20.37
CA LEU A 63 -6.28 -1.86 -19.28
C LEU A 63 -7.52 -2.50 -18.66
N VAL A 64 -7.86 -2.08 -17.45
CA VAL A 64 -9.12 -2.46 -16.78
C VAL A 64 -9.91 -1.20 -16.42
N ASN A 65 -11.24 -1.30 -16.46
CA ASN A 65 -12.16 -0.21 -16.14
C ASN A 65 -12.24 0.09 -14.63
N CYS A 66 -11.10 0.08 -13.91
CA CYS A 66 -11.08 0.16 -12.46
C CYS A 66 -11.42 1.54 -11.89
N CYS A 67 -11.28 2.62 -12.66
CA CYS A 67 -11.65 3.99 -12.28
C CYS A 67 -11.80 4.86 -13.52
N ASP A 68 -12.35 6.07 -13.37
CA ASP A 68 -12.53 7.00 -14.49
C ASP A 68 -11.21 7.45 -15.11
N SER A 69 -10.16 7.59 -14.32
CA SER A 69 -8.82 7.88 -14.85
C SER A 69 -8.37 6.82 -15.86
N MET A 70 -8.53 5.52 -15.56
CA MET A 70 -8.15 4.46 -16.50
C MET A 70 -8.99 4.43 -17.76
N ARG A 71 -10.27 4.80 -17.69
CA ARG A 71 -11.11 4.97 -18.89
C ARG A 71 -10.60 6.11 -19.75
N ARG A 72 -10.23 7.25 -19.15
CA ARG A 72 -9.64 8.38 -19.89
C ARG A 72 -8.27 8.03 -20.48
N VAL A 73 -7.44 7.30 -19.75
CA VAL A 73 -6.17 6.79 -20.29
C VAL A 73 -6.39 5.93 -21.53
N TYR A 74 -7.39 5.03 -21.51
CA TYR A 74 -7.73 4.22 -22.67
C TYR A 74 -8.11 5.08 -23.87
N ASP A 75 -8.99 6.07 -23.69
CA ASP A 75 -9.42 6.96 -24.76
C ASP A 75 -8.24 7.75 -25.35
N ILE A 76 -7.36 8.28 -24.48
CA ILE A 76 -6.17 9.02 -24.90
C ILE A 76 -5.22 8.10 -25.68
N VAL A 77 -4.88 6.93 -25.12
CA VAL A 77 -3.96 5.98 -25.77
C VAL A 77 -4.51 5.53 -27.11
N LYS A 78 -5.82 5.24 -27.21
CA LYS A 78 -6.50 4.89 -28.46
C LYS A 78 -6.32 5.97 -29.51
N ASN A 79 -6.47 7.23 -29.12
CA ASN A 79 -6.33 8.38 -30.04
C ASN A 79 -4.91 8.61 -30.52
N THR A 80 -3.88 8.15 -29.80
CA THR A 80 -2.48 8.28 -30.25
C THR A 80 -2.15 7.38 -31.45
N GLY A 81 -2.90 6.29 -31.62
CA GLY A 81 -2.61 5.27 -32.66
C GLY A 81 -1.30 4.51 -32.46
N LYS A 82 -0.58 4.72 -31.34
CA LYS A 82 0.73 4.11 -31.08
C LYS A 82 0.69 2.73 -30.43
N CYS A 83 -0.49 2.26 -30.03
CA CYS A 83 -0.66 0.95 -29.42
C CYS A 83 -1.25 -0.03 -30.45
N ASN A 84 -0.51 -1.09 -30.79
CA ASN A 84 -0.89 -2.08 -31.79
C ASN A 84 -2.07 -2.98 -31.33
N PHE A 85 -2.09 -3.31 -30.02
CA PHE A 85 -3.20 -3.98 -29.38
C PHE A 85 -3.57 -3.24 -28.10
N LEU A 86 -4.73 -2.63 -28.07
CA LEU A 86 -5.28 -1.95 -26.91
C LEU A 86 -6.63 -2.54 -26.56
N TYR A 87 -6.77 -3.04 -25.34
CA TYR A 87 -8.02 -3.61 -24.87
C TYR A 87 -8.42 -3.08 -23.50
N MET A 88 -9.70 -2.75 -23.31
CA MET A 88 -10.29 -2.41 -22.03
C MET A 88 -11.06 -3.61 -21.52
N LEU A 89 -10.53 -4.27 -20.49
CA LEU A 89 -11.18 -5.39 -19.83
C LEU A 89 -12.24 -4.88 -18.85
N ASP A 90 -13.47 -5.36 -19.02
CA ASP A 90 -14.54 -5.11 -18.06
C ASP A 90 -14.38 -6.01 -16.85
N LEU A 91 -14.01 -5.40 -15.74
CA LEU A 91 -13.83 -6.05 -14.46
C LEU A 91 -15.05 -5.74 -13.57
N PRO A 92 -15.75 -6.74 -13.01
CA PRO A 92 -16.87 -6.53 -12.09
C PRO A 92 -16.43 -5.89 -10.76
N HIS A 93 -17.37 -5.36 -10.00
CA HIS A 93 -17.14 -4.79 -8.67
C HIS A 93 -17.39 -5.80 -7.53
N GLU A 94 -17.97 -6.94 -7.85
CA GLU A 94 -18.35 -7.98 -6.90
C GLU A 94 -17.85 -9.35 -7.37
N ASP A 95 -17.85 -10.31 -6.47
CA ASP A 95 -17.43 -11.70 -6.71
C ASP A 95 -18.59 -12.70 -6.59
N ASN A 96 -19.86 -12.22 -6.74
CA ASN A 96 -21.02 -13.09 -6.74
C ASN A 96 -21.15 -13.89 -8.06
N GLU A 97 -21.99 -14.92 -8.06
CA GLU A 97 -22.13 -15.84 -9.20
C GLU A 97 -22.49 -15.13 -10.52
N CYS A 98 -23.37 -14.12 -10.47
CA CYS A 98 -23.74 -13.35 -11.65
C CYS A 98 -22.54 -12.59 -12.25
N GLU A 99 -21.73 -11.98 -11.38
CA GLU A 99 -20.54 -11.23 -11.80
C GLU A 99 -19.41 -12.15 -12.30
N LYS A 100 -19.29 -13.36 -11.77
CA LYS A 100 -18.38 -14.39 -12.29
C LYS A 100 -18.72 -14.76 -13.73
N VAL A 101 -20.01 -14.98 -14.04
CA VAL A 101 -20.48 -15.28 -15.39
C VAL A 101 -20.21 -14.11 -16.35
N LYS A 102 -20.50 -12.87 -15.94
CA LYS A 102 -20.20 -11.68 -16.74
C LYS A 102 -18.69 -11.53 -16.98
N PHE A 103 -17.87 -11.82 -15.97
CA PHE A 103 -16.43 -11.72 -16.11
C PHE A 103 -15.86 -12.82 -17.02
N ALA A 104 -16.37 -14.05 -16.94
CA ALA A 104 -16.05 -15.12 -17.90
C ALA A 104 -16.36 -14.70 -19.34
N GLY A 105 -17.53 -14.09 -19.58
CA GLY A 105 -17.88 -13.50 -20.88
C GLY A 105 -16.95 -12.37 -21.31
N SER A 106 -16.44 -11.57 -20.37
CA SER A 106 -15.44 -10.51 -20.69
C SER A 106 -14.08 -11.12 -21.06
N ILE A 107 -13.68 -12.21 -20.40
CA ILE A 107 -12.47 -12.97 -20.75
C ILE A 107 -12.61 -13.62 -22.12
N GLN A 108 -13.78 -14.19 -22.45
CA GLN A 108 -14.06 -14.76 -23.77
C GLN A 108 -13.92 -13.71 -24.87
N ARG A 109 -14.53 -12.53 -24.70
CA ARG A 109 -14.39 -11.43 -25.67
C ARG A 109 -12.95 -10.96 -25.83
N LEU A 110 -12.16 -10.92 -24.75
CA LEU A 110 -10.74 -10.61 -24.84
C LEU A 110 -9.98 -11.67 -25.63
N LYS A 111 -10.27 -12.97 -25.39
CA LYS A 111 -9.70 -14.10 -26.13
C LYS A 111 -9.95 -13.95 -27.63
N GLU A 112 -11.20 -13.75 -28.03
CA GLU A 112 -11.60 -13.56 -29.43
C GLU A 112 -10.94 -12.33 -30.08
N ALA A 113 -10.89 -11.22 -29.36
CA ALA A 113 -10.23 -9.99 -29.81
C ALA A 113 -8.73 -10.22 -30.07
N TYR A 114 -8.07 -10.96 -29.16
CA TYR A 114 -6.66 -11.27 -29.32
C TYR A 114 -6.38 -12.28 -30.42
N GLU A 115 -7.22 -13.31 -30.60
CA GLU A 115 -7.16 -14.25 -31.73
C GLU A 115 -7.24 -13.52 -33.06
N LYS A 116 -8.22 -12.60 -33.16
CA LYS A 116 -8.40 -11.79 -34.37
C LYS A 116 -7.20 -10.87 -34.67
N TYR A 117 -6.62 -10.28 -33.63
CA TYR A 117 -5.46 -9.39 -33.76
C TYR A 117 -4.19 -10.16 -34.14
N SER A 118 -3.90 -11.23 -33.41
CA SER A 118 -2.62 -11.96 -33.53
C SER A 118 -2.61 -13.01 -34.64
N GLY A 119 -3.77 -13.46 -35.10
CA GLY A 119 -3.93 -14.62 -36.00
C GLY A 119 -3.58 -15.96 -35.35
N LYS A 120 -3.23 -15.98 -34.06
CA LYS A 120 -2.89 -17.18 -33.31
C LYS A 120 -4.13 -17.85 -32.75
N LYS A 121 -4.09 -19.19 -32.62
CA LYS A 121 -5.12 -19.93 -31.91
C LYS A 121 -4.74 -20.15 -30.47
N PHE A 122 -5.74 -20.17 -29.59
CA PHE A 122 -5.58 -20.47 -28.19
C PHE A 122 -5.19 -21.93 -27.98
N ASP A 123 -4.11 -22.18 -27.24
CA ASP A 123 -3.65 -23.50 -26.82
C ASP A 123 -3.94 -23.71 -25.32
N ARG A 124 -4.88 -24.61 -25.06
CA ARG A 124 -5.30 -24.97 -23.70
C ARG A 124 -4.15 -25.54 -22.85
N THR A 125 -3.25 -26.31 -23.46
CA THR A 125 -2.13 -26.91 -22.75
C THR A 125 -1.16 -25.85 -22.23
N LEU A 126 -0.86 -24.84 -23.06
CA LEU A 126 -0.02 -23.71 -22.66
C LEU A 126 -0.73 -22.86 -21.59
N PHE A 127 -2.03 -22.66 -21.70
CA PHE A 127 -2.84 -21.98 -20.71
C PHE A 127 -2.77 -22.67 -19.34
N LEU A 128 -3.02 -23.97 -19.27
CA LEU A 128 -2.99 -24.73 -18.01
C LEU A 128 -1.58 -24.78 -17.38
N LYS A 129 -0.53 -24.86 -18.21
CA LYS A 129 0.86 -24.79 -17.74
C LYS A 129 1.26 -23.44 -17.14
N ALA A 130 0.49 -22.38 -17.40
CA ALA A 130 0.80 -21.04 -16.93
C ALA A 130 0.42 -20.81 -15.45
N PHE A 131 -0.37 -21.70 -14.86
CA PHE A 131 -0.73 -21.59 -13.44
C PHE A 131 0.44 -21.99 -12.54
N ALA A 132 0.99 -21.03 -11.80
CA ALA A 132 2.08 -21.27 -10.87
C ALA A 132 1.56 -21.95 -9.59
N LYS A 133 2.27 -22.97 -9.10
CA LYS A 133 2.02 -23.51 -7.76
C LYS A 133 2.58 -22.53 -6.73
N THR A 134 1.70 -21.89 -5.97
CA THR A 134 2.11 -20.97 -4.91
C THR A 134 2.12 -21.71 -3.58
N SER A 135 3.28 -21.80 -2.95
CA SER A 135 3.39 -22.21 -1.55
C SER A 135 3.34 -20.98 -0.67
N ALA A 136 2.34 -20.88 0.19
CA ALA A 136 2.30 -19.83 1.21
C ALA A 136 3.18 -20.25 2.39
N SER A 137 4.26 -19.54 2.67
CA SER A 137 4.97 -19.65 3.94
C SER A 137 4.27 -18.78 4.99
N ARG A 138 4.10 -19.33 6.20
CA ARG A 138 3.61 -18.56 7.34
C ARG A 138 4.80 -17.89 8.02
N THR A 139 5.04 -16.65 7.70
CA THR A 139 6.05 -15.80 8.31
C THR A 139 5.41 -14.47 8.68
N SER A 140 5.88 -13.87 9.78
CA SER A 140 5.50 -12.48 10.10
C SER A 140 5.90 -11.56 8.97
N TYR A 141 5.04 -10.58 8.64
CA TYR A 141 5.23 -9.75 7.46
C TYR A 141 4.72 -8.31 7.62
N ILE A 142 5.26 -7.45 6.78
CA ILE A 142 4.75 -6.09 6.52
C ILE A 142 3.87 -6.13 5.27
N GLY A 143 2.63 -5.69 5.39
CA GLY A 143 1.71 -5.57 4.25
C GLY A 143 1.91 -4.26 3.50
N VAL A 144 2.10 -4.31 2.18
CA VAL A 144 2.04 -3.12 1.33
C VAL A 144 0.65 -3.04 0.70
N LEU A 145 -0.10 -2.00 1.06
CA LEU A 145 -1.49 -1.78 0.62
C LEU A 145 -1.64 -0.44 -0.11
N GLY A 146 -2.86 -0.16 -0.53
CA GLY A 146 -3.21 1.07 -1.24
C GLY A 146 -3.17 0.88 -2.75
N VAL A 147 -2.83 1.95 -3.45
CA VAL A 147 -2.64 1.91 -4.89
C VAL A 147 -1.37 1.12 -5.22
N ARG A 148 -1.28 0.64 -6.44
CA ARG A 148 -0.14 -0.12 -6.96
C ARG A 148 1.23 0.44 -6.52
N VAL A 149 2.20 -0.43 -6.35
CA VAL A 149 3.61 -0.05 -6.22
C VAL A 149 4.38 -0.48 -7.48
N SER A 150 5.38 0.30 -7.86
CA SER A 150 6.33 -0.08 -8.91
C SER A 150 7.38 -1.03 -8.34
N GLY A 151 8.05 -1.81 -9.21
CA GLY A 151 9.16 -2.67 -8.80
C GLY A 151 10.29 -1.90 -8.12
N ILE A 152 10.55 -0.65 -8.53
CA ILE A 152 11.53 0.24 -7.88
C ILE A 152 11.12 0.55 -6.44
N LEU A 153 9.86 0.95 -6.22
CA LEU A 153 9.35 1.25 -4.88
C LEU A 153 9.27 0.00 -4.01
N GLU A 154 8.83 -1.13 -4.57
CA GLU A 154 8.80 -2.40 -3.85
C GLU A 154 10.19 -2.84 -3.42
N LYS A 155 11.19 -2.73 -4.32
CA LYS A 155 12.58 -3.02 -3.98
C LYS A 155 13.09 -2.12 -2.87
N MET A 156 12.83 -0.80 -2.94
CA MET A 156 13.21 0.15 -1.89
C MET A 156 12.58 -0.22 -0.54
N ILE A 157 11.30 -0.62 -0.53
CA ILE A 157 10.63 -1.07 0.69
C ILE A 157 11.34 -2.29 1.27
N ARG A 158 11.63 -3.30 0.45
CA ARG A 158 12.32 -4.53 0.88
C ARG A 158 13.73 -4.28 1.38
N ASP A 159 14.48 -3.41 0.71
CA ASP A 159 15.88 -3.09 1.06
C ASP A 159 16.00 -2.35 2.41
N ASN A 160 14.94 -1.69 2.87
CA ASN A 160 14.90 -0.93 4.14
C ASN A 160 14.12 -1.61 5.27
N LEU A 161 13.63 -2.83 5.07
CA LEU A 161 12.91 -3.60 6.09
C LEU A 161 13.62 -4.93 6.34
N HIS A 162 13.74 -5.32 7.60
CA HIS A 162 14.35 -6.60 8.01
C HIS A 162 13.33 -7.73 8.14
N MET A 163 12.12 -7.53 7.67
CA MET A 163 11.00 -8.46 7.75
C MET A 163 10.46 -8.80 6.35
N ASP A 164 9.77 -9.93 6.21
CA ASP A 164 9.10 -10.27 4.96
C ASP A 164 8.11 -9.16 4.54
N VAL A 165 8.06 -8.88 3.23
CA VAL A 165 7.20 -7.84 2.66
C VAL A 165 6.24 -8.48 1.67
N ARG A 166 4.93 -8.36 1.93
CA ARG A 166 3.88 -8.86 1.04
C ARG A 166 3.21 -7.71 0.30
N ASN A 167 3.39 -7.68 -1.01
CA ASN A 167 2.70 -6.73 -1.86
C ASN A 167 1.25 -7.18 -2.07
N LEU A 168 0.32 -6.49 -1.43
CA LEU A 168 -1.13 -6.75 -1.47
C LEU A 168 -1.90 -5.74 -2.34
N THR A 169 -1.18 -4.96 -3.13
CA THR A 169 -1.74 -3.98 -4.08
C THR A 169 -2.20 -4.63 -5.39
N CYS A 170 -2.56 -3.81 -6.39
CA CYS A 170 -2.92 -4.30 -7.73
C CYS A 170 -1.74 -4.89 -8.53
N THR A 171 -0.50 -4.66 -8.12
CA THR A 171 0.71 -5.24 -8.73
C THR A 171 1.25 -6.44 -7.95
N GLY A 172 0.67 -6.73 -6.78
CA GLY A 172 1.09 -7.82 -5.92
C GLY A 172 0.94 -9.20 -6.55
N GLY A 173 1.57 -10.17 -5.89
CA GLY A 173 1.60 -11.55 -6.34
C GLY A 173 0.22 -12.10 -6.64
N ARG A 174 0.08 -12.71 -7.80
CA ARG A 174 -1.12 -13.42 -8.22
C ARG A 174 -1.15 -14.76 -7.51
N ASN A 175 -2.20 -15.01 -6.78
CA ASN A 175 -2.46 -16.31 -6.17
C ASN A 175 -3.83 -16.79 -6.63
N LEU A 176 -3.84 -17.66 -7.62
CA LEU A 176 -5.06 -18.24 -8.17
C LEU A 176 -5.26 -19.63 -7.56
N ALA A 177 -6.34 -19.78 -6.80
CA ALA A 177 -6.74 -21.06 -6.23
C ALA A 177 -7.40 -21.93 -7.32
N VAL A 178 -6.58 -22.54 -8.18
CA VAL A 178 -7.03 -23.46 -9.22
C VAL A 178 -6.27 -24.78 -9.15
N LEU A 179 -6.94 -25.83 -9.58
CA LEU A 179 -6.35 -27.14 -9.84
C LEU A 179 -6.32 -27.35 -11.35
N PRO A 180 -5.18 -27.14 -12.03
CA PRO A 180 -5.09 -27.27 -13.48
C PRO A 180 -5.53 -28.64 -14.00
N GLU A 181 -5.34 -29.68 -13.20
CA GLU A 181 -5.75 -31.05 -13.52
C GLU A 181 -7.29 -31.15 -13.64
N GLU A 182 -8.04 -30.51 -12.75
CA GLU A 182 -9.52 -30.46 -12.81
C GLU A 182 -10.04 -29.67 -14.02
N MET A 183 -9.28 -28.64 -14.44
CA MET A 183 -9.63 -27.81 -15.59
C MET A 183 -9.35 -28.47 -16.94
N GLN A 184 -8.59 -29.57 -16.98
CA GLN A 184 -8.16 -30.21 -18.22
C GLN A 184 -9.32 -30.70 -19.06
N GLU A 185 -10.32 -31.32 -18.45
CA GLU A 185 -11.46 -31.96 -19.11
C GLU A 185 -12.73 -31.08 -19.16
N MET A 186 -12.65 -29.83 -18.67
CA MET A 186 -13.81 -28.93 -18.67
C MET A 186 -14.15 -28.47 -20.07
N GLU A 187 -15.44 -28.34 -20.39
CA GLU A 187 -15.89 -27.58 -21.55
C GLU A 187 -15.44 -26.13 -21.46
N GLU A 188 -15.26 -25.44 -22.58
CA GLU A 188 -14.65 -24.10 -22.65
C GLU A 188 -15.38 -23.09 -21.77
N ASP A 189 -16.70 -23.06 -21.78
CA ASP A 189 -17.49 -22.11 -20.96
C ASP A 189 -17.26 -22.35 -19.45
N ARG A 190 -17.19 -23.62 -19.04
CA ARG A 190 -16.89 -24.00 -17.65
C ARG A 190 -15.46 -23.66 -17.27
N LEU A 191 -14.53 -23.87 -18.19
CA LEU A 191 -13.13 -23.51 -18.02
C LEU A 191 -12.97 -22.01 -17.75
N LEU A 192 -13.60 -21.16 -18.56
CA LEU A 192 -13.54 -19.71 -18.40
C LEU A 192 -14.27 -19.24 -17.14
N LEU A 193 -15.37 -19.90 -16.75
CA LEU A 193 -16.07 -19.59 -15.52
C LEU A 193 -15.20 -19.92 -14.28
N ALA A 194 -14.57 -21.10 -14.24
CA ALA A 194 -13.65 -21.49 -13.18
C ALA A 194 -12.43 -20.53 -13.11
N TYR A 195 -11.93 -20.11 -14.26
CA TYR A 195 -10.85 -19.14 -14.33
C TYR A 195 -11.27 -17.75 -13.83
N ALA A 196 -12.46 -17.28 -14.19
CA ALA A 196 -13.02 -16.02 -13.71
C ALA A 196 -13.22 -16.06 -12.17
N ASP A 197 -13.72 -17.17 -11.64
CA ASP A 197 -13.86 -17.38 -10.20
C ASP A 197 -12.51 -17.30 -9.49
N ALA A 198 -11.50 -18.00 -10.00
CA ALA A 198 -10.15 -17.95 -9.45
C ALA A 198 -9.54 -16.53 -9.47
N LEU A 199 -9.75 -15.79 -10.58
CA LEU A 199 -9.30 -14.40 -10.68
C LEU A 199 -9.97 -13.50 -9.65
N LEU A 200 -11.29 -13.59 -9.49
CA LEU A 200 -12.06 -12.82 -8.51
C LEU A 200 -11.79 -13.30 -7.08
N GLY A 201 -11.44 -14.58 -6.90
CA GLY A 201 -11.06 -15.18 -5.65
C GLY A 201 -9.77 -14.66 -5.00
N GLN A 202 -8.98 -13.84 -5.66
CA GLN A 202 -7.79 -13.21 -5.09
C GLN A 202 -8.12 -12.24 -3.95
N MET A 203 -7.12 -11.87 -3.11
CA MET A 203 -7.31 -10.81 -2.11
C MET A 203 -7.90 -9.56 -2.77
N PRO A 204 -9.10 -9.10 -2.37
CA PRO A 204 -9.78 -8.01 -3.08
C PRO A 204 -9.02 -6.69 -2.91
N CYS A 205 -8.99 -5.87 -3.96
CA CYS A 205 -8.60 -4.47 -3.83
C CYS A 205 -9.79 -3.62 -3.37
N PHE A 206 -9.55 -2.36 -3.00
CA PHE A 206 -10.60 -1.45 -2.52
C PHE A 206 -11.72 -1.20 -3.55
N ARG A 207 -11.43 -1.38 -4.83
CA ARG A 207 -12.45 -1.29 -5.89
C ARG A 207 -13.56 -2.35 -5.75
N MET A 208 -13.24 -3.51 -5.18
CA MET A 208 -14.22 -4.58 -4.99
C MET A 208 -15.13 -4.26 -3.81
N ASN A 209 -16.45 -4.42 -3.96
CA ASN A 209 -17.42 -4.13 -2.91
C ASN A 209 -17.33 -5.09 -1.73
N ASN A 210 -16.85 -6.31 -1.95
CA ASN A 210 -16.66 -7.29 -0.88
C ASN A 210 -15.36 -7.00 -0.12
N ASN A 211 -15.45 -6.24 0.96
CA ASN A 211 -14.32 -5.90 1.81
C ASN A 211 -14.10 -6.87 2.99
N THR A 212 -14.90 -7.92 3.14
CA THR A 212 -14.81 -8.85 4.28
C THR A 212 -13.42 -9.48 4.38
N ARG A 213 -12.86 -9.98 3.28
CA ARG A 213 -11.50 -10.56 3.26
C ARG A 213 -10.41 -9.53 3.52
N ARG A 214 -10.58 -8.27 3.11
CA ARG A 214 -9.64 -7.19 3.46
C ARG A 214 -9.70 -6.87 4.95
N ASN A 215 -10.89 -6.87 5.55
CA ASN A 215 -11.04 -6.65 6.99
C ASN A 215 -10.41 -7.80 7.79
N GLN A 216 -10.53 -9.04 7.31
CA GLN A 216 -9.85 -10.20 7.91
C GLN A 216 -8.33 -10.08 7.84
N LEU A 217 -7.78 -9.50 6.77
CA LEU A 217 -6.34 -9.23 6.65
C LEU A 217 -5.82 -8.37 7.81
N TYR A 218 -6.59 -7.38 8.25
CA TYR A 218 -6.19 -6.51 9.36
C TYR A 218 -6.18 -7.20 10.73
N LEU A 219 -6.77 -8.40 10.82
CA LEU A 219 -6.79 -9.26 11.99
C LEU A 219 -5.77 -10.41 11.90
N ASP A 220 -4.97 -10.47 10.83
CA ASP A 220 -3.94 -11.50 10.66
C ASP A 220 -2.85 -11.31 11.73
N PRO A 221 -2.61 -12.30 12.61
CA PRO A 221 -1.60 -12.19 13.66
C PRO A 221 -0.16 -12.10 13.13
N ASP A 222 0.07 -12.58 11.89
CA ASP A 222 1.36 -12.49 11.22
C ASP A 222 1.63 -11.10 10.61
N LEU A 223 0.61 -10.24 10.49
CA LEU A 223 0.74 -8.86 10.02
C LEU A 223 1.32 -7.96 11.11
N LYS A 224 2.54 -7.47 10.94
CA LYS A 224 3.25 -6.64 11.93
C LYS A 224 3.22 -5.14 11.64
N GLY A 225 2.90 -4.76 10.43
CA GLY A 225 2.78 -3.37 10.03
C GLY A 225 2.26 -3.20 8.63
N ILE A 226 1.83 -2.00 8.29
CA ILE A 226 1.29 -1.66 6.98
C ILE A 226 2.00 -0.44 6.42
N ILE A 227 2.52 -0.57 5.20
CA ILE A 227 2.89 0.56 4.35
C ILE A 227 1.75 0.80 3.38
N TYR A 228 1.09 1.95 3.50
CA TYR A 228 -0.03 2.33 2.67
C TYR A 228 0.39 3.34 1.62
N HIS A 229 0.40 2.93 0.34
CA HIS A 229 0.80 3.78 -0.77
C HIS A 229 -0.39 4.49 -1.42
N THR A 230 -0.25 5.81 -1.61
CA THR A 230 -1.17 6.64 -2.39
C THR A 230 -0.41 7.36 -3.50
N ILE A 231 -1.10 7.68 -4.60
CA ILE A 231 -0.56 8.49 -5.70
C ILE A 231 -1.32 9.80 -5.73
N LYS A 232 -0.63 10.91 -5.98
CA LYS A 232 -1.27 12.22 -6.14
C LYS A 232 -2.41 12.16 -7.17
N PHE A 233 -3.51 12.82 -6.86
CA PHE A 233 -4.76 12.82 -7.63
C PHE A 233 -5.46 11.46 -7.73
N CYS A 234 -5.16 10.51 -6.83
CA CYS A 234 -5.90 9.27 -6.69
C CYS A 234 -6.80 9.33 -5.46
N ASP A 235 -7.99 9.94 -5.59
CA ASP A 235 -8.94 10.11 -4.48
C ASP A 235 -9.45 8.76 -3.95
N TYR A 236 -9.58 7.78 -4.82
CA TYR A 236 -10.12 6.46 -4.51
C TYR A 236 -9.39 5.80 -3.33
N TYR A 237 -8.05 5.75 -3.38
CA TYR A 237 -7.25 5.19 -2.30
C TYR A 237 -7.01 6.17 -1.15
N GLY A 238 -7.24 7.46 -1.36
CA GLY A 238 -7.32 8.45 -0.31
C GLY A 238 -8.49 8.18 0.64
N PHE A 239 -9.67 7.84 0.11
CA PHE A 239 -10.85 7.45 0.89
C PHE A 239 -10.62 6.14 1.66
N GLU A 240 -10.03 5.11 1.02
CA GLU A 240 -9.69 3.87 1.73
C GLU A 240 -8.78 4.16 2.93
N TYR A 241 -7.70 4.93 2.73
CA TYR A 241 -6.78 5.27 3.80
C TYR A 241 -7.48 5.91 5.01
N ALA A 242 -8.40 6.85 4.76
CA ALA A 242 -9.16 7.50 5.81
C ALA A 242 -10.04 6.51 6.60
N SER A 243 -10.57 5.49 5.93
CA SER A 243 -11.39 4.44 6.54
C SER A 243 -10.54 3.48 7.38
N ILE A 244 -9.46 2.94 6.79
CA ILE A 244 -8.67 1.90 7.47
C ILE A 244 -7.88 2.43 8.66
N LYS A 245 -7.42 3.70 8.61
CA LYS A 245 -6.67 4.33 9.71
C LYS A 245 -7.38 4.24 11.07
N LYS A 246 -8.72 4.17 11.08
CA LYS A 246 -9.51 4.08 12.31
C LYS A 246 -9.54 2.67 12.89
N ASN A 247 -9.34 1.64 12.08
CA ASN A 247 -9.60 0.24 12.40
C ASN A 247 -8.32 -0.60 12.52
N ILE A 248 -7.19 -0.11 12.00
CA ILE A 248 -5.90 -0.81 12.06
C ILE A 248 -5.25 -0.63 13.42
N GLN A 249 -4.80 -1.73 14.00
CA GLN A 249 -4.10 -1.77 15.30
C GLN A 249 -2.58 -1.90 15.16
N VAL A 250 -2.09 -2.33 14.00
CA VAL A 250 -0.65 -2.41 13.74
C VAL A 250 -0.09 -1.06 13.29
N PRO A 251 1.22 -0.81 13.42
CA PRO A 251 1.85 0.39 12.88
C PRO A 251 1.52 0.64 11.41
N LEU A 252 1.18 1.88 11.07
CA LEU A 252 0.73 2.29 9.73
C LEU A 252 1.56 3.47 9.22
N LEU A 253 2.34 3.24 8.17
CA LEU A 253 3.03 4.28 7.42
C LEU A 253 2.27 4.63 6.14
N LYS A 254 1.82 5.86 5.98
CA LYS A 254 1.35 6.37 4.69
C LYS A 254 2.52 6.92 3.88
N ILE A 255 2.70 6.46 2.67
CA ILE A 255 3.59 7.06 1.67
C ILE A 255 2.76 7.59 0.49
N GLU A 256 3.16 8.73 -0.07
CA GLU A 256 2.51 9.33 -1.22
C GLU A 256 3.55 9.66 -2.27
N THR A 257 3.31 9.29 -3.52
CA THR A 257 4.18 9.58 -4.66
C THR A 257 3.40 10.30 -5.76
N ASP A 258 4.11 10.94 -6.65
CA ASP A 258 3.57 11.39 -7.93
C ASP A 258 3.78 10.36 -9.06
N PHE A 259 4.32 9.21 -8.73
CA PHE A 259 4.68 8.12 -9.64
C PHE A 259 5.82 8.48 -10.60
N THR A 260 6.75 9.36 -10.19
CA THR A 260 8.03 9.60 -10.86
C THR A 260 9.21 9.04 -10.06
N SER A 261 10.36 8.91 -10.68
CA SER A 261 11.57 8.40 -10.01
C SER A 261 12.22 9.39 -9.02
N GLN A 262 11.78 10.65 -8.99
CA GLN A 262 12.45 11.74 -8.24
C GLN A 262 12.28 11.69 -6.71
N SER A 263 11.29 10.98 -6.19
CA SER A 263 10.93 11.02 -4.76
C SER A 263 11.69 10.01 -3.88
N ALA A 264 12.65 9.26 -4.43
CA ALA A 264 13.23 8.07 -3.82
C ALA A 264 13.92 8.29 -2.45
N GLY A 265 14.72 9.37 -2.30
CA GLY A 265 15.52 9.57 -1.08
C GLY A 265 14.67 9.85 0.17
N GLN A 266 13.64 10.68 0.06
CA GLN A 266 12.76 10.99 1.20
C GLN A 266 11.93 9.78 1.63
N LEU A 267 11.56 8.92 0.70
CA LEU A 267 10.81 7.70 0.98
C LEU A 267 11.65 6.70 1.76
N SER A 268 12.93 6.51 1.39
CA SER A 268 13.85 5.60 2.09
C SER A 268 13.97 5.95 3.58
N THR A 269 14.23 7.21 3.91
CA THR A 269 14.32 7.67 5.32
C THR A 269 13.04 7.40 6.11
N ARG A 270 11.87 7.59 5.49
CA ARG A 270 10.58 7.34 6.16
C ARG A 270 10.32 5.85 6.38
N ILE A 271 10.73 5.01 5.43
CA ILE A 271 10.60 3.55 5.54
C ILE A 271 11.55 3.02 6.62
N GLN A 272 12.80 3.53 6.69
CA GLN A 272 13.75 3.19 7.77
C GLN A 272 13.20 3.53 9.16
N ALA A 273 12.70 4.74 9.36
CA ALA A 273 12.08 5.13 10.61
C ALA A 273 10.86 4.27 10.99
N PHE A 274 10.15 3.76 10.00
CA PHE A 274 9.05 2.83 10.21
C PHE A 274 9.55 1.44 10.62
N SER A 275 10.65 0.92 10.02
CA SER A 275 11.31 -0.32 10.45
C SER A 275 11.69 -0.27 11.91
N GLU A 276 12.38 0.80 12.33
CA GLU A 276 12.77 1.03 13.74
C GLU A 276 11.55 1.03 14.68
N THR A 277 10.42 1.57 14.22
CA THR A 277 9.17 1.59 15.00
C THR A 277 8.62 0.18 15.23
N ILE A 278 8.71 -0.69 14.22
CA ILE A 278 8.21 -2.08 14.31
C ILE A 278 9.15 -2.90 15.20
N GLU A 279 10.45 -2.81 14.99
CA GLU A 279 11.47 -3.51 15.77
C GLU A 279 11.41 -3.12 17.26
N GLY A 280 11.29 -1.82 17.55
CA GLY A 280 11.13 -1.32 18.92
C GLY A 280 9.81 -1.74 19.59
N SER A 281 8.78 -2.11 18.82
CA SER A 281 7.53 -2.63 19.35
C SER A 281 7.59 -4.13 19.69
N GLU A 282 8.48 -4.89 19.06
CA GLU A 282 8.75 -6.30 19.41
C GLU A 282 9.57 -6.44 20.70
N ASP A 283 10.47 -5.48 20.98
CA ASP A 283 11.22 -5.41 22.26
C ASP A 283 10.36 -4.97 23.45
N MET A 284 9.18 -4.40 23.20
CA MET A 284 8.18 -4.11 24.22
C MET A 284 7.25 -5.31 24.44
N ASN A 285 7.85 -6.45 24.81
CA ASN A 285 7.10 -7.60 25.30
C ASN A 285 6.38 -7.17 26.61
N PRO A 286 5.04 -7.23 26.70
CA PRO A 286 4.33 -6.86 27.94
C PRO A 286 4.62 -7.79 29.12
N GLU A 287 5.42 -8.85 28.93
CA GLU A 287 5.89 -9.77 29.97
C GLU A 287 7.24 -9.40 30.59
N LYS A 288 7.84 -8.24 30.29
CA LYS A 288 8.87 -7.73 31.20
C LYS A 288 8.18 -7.41 32.51
N GLU A 289 8.30 -8.33 33.45
CA GLU A 289 7.85 -8.17 34.82
C GLU A 289 8.27 -6.79 35.34
N ILE A 290 7.29 -5.92 35.47
CA ILE A 290 7.47 -4.65 36.19
C ILE A 290 7.96 -5.02 37.59
N SER A 291 9.13 -4.61 37.95
CA SER A 291 9.70 -4.93 39.27
C SER A 291 8.75 -4.47 40.36
N ARG A 292 8.76 -5.16 41.51
CA ARG A 292 7.91 -4.80 42.66
C ARG A 292 8.08 -3.32 43.05
N GLU A 293 9.29 -2.79 42.94
CA GLU A 293 9.57 -1.36 43.17
C GLU A 293 8.91 -0.44 42.12
N GLU A 294 8.78 -0.86 40.87
CA GLU A 294 8.13 -0.09 39.84
C GLU A 294 6.60 -0.09 40.03
N ARG A 295 6.02 -1.19 40.49
CA ARG A 295 4.59 -1.25 40.88
C ARG A 295 4.29 -0.35 42.05
N GLU A 296 5.09 -0.39 43.09
CA GLU A 296 4.93 0.47 44.31
C GLU A 296 5.08 1.97 43.96
N LYS A 297 5.95 2.33 42.99
CA LYS A 297 6.06 3.70 42.49
C LYS A 297 4.86 4.12 41.64
N MET A 298 4.27 3.22 40.83
CA MET A 298 3.04 3.51 40.09
C MET A 298 1.86 3.67 41.03
N GLU A 299 1.76 2.88 42.09
CA GLU A 299 0.69 2.98 43.11
C GLU A 299 0.83 4.24 43.97
N SER A 300 2.04 4.79 44.13
CA SER A 300 2.28 6.05 44.88
C SER A 300 1.79 7.30 44.14
N GLY A 301 1.36 7.18 42.87
CA GLY A 301 0.82 8.28 42.05
C GLY A 301 1.84 9.36 41.67
N VAL A 302 3.16 9.08 41.83
CA VAL A 302 4.24 9.98 41.38
C VAL A 302 4.86 9.39 40.10
N TYR A 303 4.67 10.04 38.98
CA TYR A 303 5.27 9.64 37.70
C TYR A 303 5.93 10.83 37.01
N TYR A 304 6.98 10.50 36.24
CA TYR A 304 7.71 11.47 35.46
C TYR A 304 7.32 11.25 33.97
N VAL A 305 6.91 12.32 33.30
CA VAL A 305 6.57 12.28 31.89
C VAL A 305 7.58 13.13 31.13
N ALA A 306 8.21 12.52 30.12
CA ALA A 306 9.04 13.24 29.16
C ALA A 306 8.33 13.28 27.80
N GLY A 307 8.14 14.45 27.25
CA GLY A 307 7.63 14.66 25.91
C GLY A 307 8.74 15.19 25.00
N ILE A 308 8.91 14.60 23.81
CA ILE A 308 9.84 15.08 22.79
C ILE A 308 9.02 15.62 21.63
N ASP A 309 9.13 16.92 21.35
CA ASP A 309 8.60 17.56 20.16
C ASP A 309 9.74 17.71 19.13
N SER A 310 9.67 17.01 18.02
CA SER A 310 10.65 17.06 16.95
C SER A 310 10.11 17.80 15.75
N GLY A 311 10.42 19.09 15.66
CA GLY A 311 10.16 19.88 14.45
C GLY A 311 11.32 19.77 13.45
N SER A 312 11.10 20.20 12.20
CA SER A 312 12.10 20.16 11.12
C SER A 312 13.37 20.97 11.42
N THR A 313 13.31 21.93 12.35
CA THR A 313 14.41 22.85 12.69
C THR A 313 14.83 22.81 14.16
N SER A 314 14.04 22.20 15.06
CA SER A 314 14.38 22.08 16.46
C SER A 314 13.66 20.91 17.13
N ARG A 315 14.37 20.21 18.04
CA ARG A 315 13.78 19.23 18.93
C ARG A 315 13.66 19.84 20.32
N ARG A 316 12.51 19.76 20.95
CA ARG A 316 12.29 20.22 22.32
C ARG A 316 11.90 19.04 23.18
N CYS A 317 12.61 18.87 24.28
CA CYS A 317 12.26 17.88 25.30
C CYS A 317 11.58 18.59 26.47
N TYR A 318 10.48 18.03 26.96
CA TYR A 318 9.75 18.50 28.11
C TYR A 318 9.75 17.39 29.16
N SER A 319 10.15 17.69 30.39
CA SER A 319 9.98 16.77 31.50
C SER A 319 9.07 17.39 32.55
N GLY A 320 8.25 16.58 33.15
CA GLY A 320 7.33 17.03 34.20
C GLY A 320 7.07 15.93 35.20
N SER A 321 6.78 16.30 36.46
CA SER A 321 6.34 15.38 37.50
C SER A 321 5.01 15.84 38.06
N GLY A 322 4.10 14.90 38.38
CA GLY A 322 2.81 15.26 38.94
C GLY A 322 2.03 14.09 39.52
N ARG A 323 1.02 14.39 40.34
CA ARG A 323 -0.03 13.44 40.73
C ARG A 323 -1.23 13.55 39.76
N GLU A 324 -2.03 12.54 39.72
CA GLU A 324 -3.06 12.24 38.72
C GLU A 324 -3.90 13.40 38.13
N ASN A 325 -3.83 14.61 38.60
CA ASN A 325 -4.57 15.77 38.06
C ASN A 325 -3.76 17.08 37.94
N GLN A 326 -2.46 17.08 38.24
CA GLN A 326 -1.61 18.27 38.15
C GLN A 326 -0.24 17.91 37.59
N ILE A 327 -0.03 18.20 36.29
CA ILE A 327 1.29 18.04 35.66
C ILE A 327 1.97 19.42 35.68
N HIS A 328 3.09 19.52 36.36
CA HIS A 328 3.96 20.69 36.35
C HIS A 328 5.12 20.45 35.39
N TYR A 329 5.31 21.34 34.44
CA TYR A 329 6.45 21.32 33.52
C TYR A 329 7.53 22.24 34.09
N ASP A 330 8.65 21.64 34.51
CA ASP A 330 9.69 22.41 35.21
C ASP A 330 10.77 22.95 34.26
N HIS A 331 11.08 22.25 33.15
CA HIS A 331 12.14 22.67 32.23
C HIS A 331 11.87 22.30 30.76
N SER A 332 12.37 23.13 29.85
CA SER A 332 12.43 22.83 28.40
C SER A 332 13.89 22.68 27.97
N TYR A 333 14.20 21.60 27.26
CA TYR A 333 15.54 21.30 26.75
C TYR A 333 15.56 21.41 25.23
N ARG A 334 16.66 21.98 24.70
CA ARG A 334 16.88 22.07 23.24
C ARG A 334 18.04 21.15 22.85
N TRP A 335 17.78 20.22 21.95
CA TRP A 335 18.83 19.38 21.39
C TRP A 335 19.52 20.09 20.23
N ARG A 336 20.86 20.11 20.25
CA ARG A 336 21.68 20.47 19.09
C ARG A 336 22.26 19.21 18.47
N SER A 337 22.65 19.30 17.20
CA SER A 337 23.07 18.20 16.31
C SER A 337 24.26 17.33 16.78
N ASN A 338 24.73 17.46 18.00
CA ASN A 338 25.85 16.72 18.56
C ASN A 338 25.51 16.08 19.91
N ASP A 339 24.41 15.34 20.00
CA ASP A 339 24.05 14.45 21.14
C ASP A 339 24.14 15.00 22.59
N GLU A 340 24.29 16.30 22.78
CA GLU A 340 24.28 16.91 24.10
C GLU A 340 22.98 17.69 24.37
N CYS A 341 22.29 17.32 25.44
CA CYS A 341 21.14 18.08 25.95
C CYS A 341 21.65 19.19 26.87
N ARG A 342 21.45 20.47 26.53
CA ARG A 342 21.80 21.60 27.41
C ARG A 342 20.54 22.33 27.85
N GLU A 343 20.54 22.70 29.12
CA GLU A 343 19.52 23.53 29.76
C GLU A 343 19.61 24.98 29.23
N GLU A 344 18.55 25.52 28.65
CA GLU A 344 18.49 26.95 28.33
C GLU A 344 17.98 27.69 29.55
N SER A 345 18.88 28.35 30.28
CA SER A 345 18.54 29.30 31.34
C SER A 345 17.93 30.57 30.72
N GLY A 346 16.62 30.53 30.52
CA GLY A 346 15.83 31.71 30.16
C GLY A 346 15.00 32.19 31.33
N SER A 347 15.43 33.30 31.95
CA SER A 347 14.66 34.03 32.97
C SER A 347 13.33 34.50 32.36
N GLY A 348 12.26 33.84 32.74
CA GLY A 348 10.91 34.25 32.27
C GLY A 348 9.80 33.47 32.95
N ASN A 349 9.46 33.91 34.17
CA ASN A 349 8.30 33.44 34.93
C ASN A 349 7.01 33.69 34.13
N ARG A 350 6.51 32.74 33.38
CA ARG A 350 5.13 32.72 32.84
C ARG A 350 4.41 31.47 33.30
N LYS A 351 3.70 31.57 34.40
CA LYS A 351 2.63 30.63 34.76
C LYS A 351 1.50 30.72 33.75
N SER A 352 1.41 29.84 32.78
CA SER A 352 0.22 29.70 31.96
C SER A 352 -0.70 28.63 32.56
N ARG A 353 -1.79 29.08 33.17
CA ARG A 353 -2.93 28.23 33.52
C ARG A 353 -3.66 27.85 32.24
N TYR A 354 -3.59 26.61 31.81
CA TYR A 354 -4.47 26.10 30.78
C TYR A 354 -5.78 25.59 31.41
N GLN A 355 -6.86 26.31 31.23
CA GLN A 355 -8.19 25.83 31.54
C GLN A 355 -8.65 24.84 30.45
N LYS A 356 -9.13 23.68 30.86
CA LYS A 356 -9.77 22.67 30.01
C LYS A 356 -11.03 23.26 29.31
N ARG A 357 -10.97 23.42 27.98
CA ARG A 357 -12.15 23.36 27.10
C ARG A 357 -11.73 22.64 25.81
N GLY A 358 -12.37 21.49 25.53
CA GLY A 358 -12.20 20.78 24.24
C GLY A 358 -12.29 19.27 24.38
N SER A 359 -13.11 18.68 23.57
CA SER A 359 -13.57 17.30 23.54
C SER A 359 -12.44 16.25 23.48
N ARG A 360 -12.75 15.05 23.99
CA ARG A 360 -11.87 13.88 24.14
C ARG A 360 -11.21 13.35 22.85
N ALA A 361 -11.56 13.85 21.68
CA ALA A 361 -11.11 13.30 20.40
C ALA A 361 -9.74 13.80 19.90
N ASP A 362 -9.29 15.00 20.30
CA ASP A 362 -8.08 15.63 19.73
C ASP A 362 -6.77 15.32 20.47
N ARG A 363 -6.78 14.49 21.51
CA ARG A 363 -5.65 14.31 22.43
C ARG A 363 -4.74 13.13 22.13
N TYR A 364 -5.09 12.23 21.20
CA TYR A 364 -4.30 11.01 20.95
C TYR A 364 -3.14 11.18 19.95
N HIS A 365 -2.99 12.32 19.31
CA HIS A 365 -2.02 12.49 18.22
C HIS A 365 -0.71 13.18 18.56
N ARG A 366 -0.47 13.60 19.82
CA ARG A 366 0.72 14.41 20.14
C ARG A 366 1.63 13.94 21.27
N LEU A 367 1.33 12.83 21.93
CA LEU A 367 2.15 12.38 23.05
C LEU A 367 2.53 10.91 22.87
N ARG A 368 3.72 10.66 22.32
CA ARG A 368 4.48 9.45 22.67
C ARG A 368 5.24 9.77 23.94
N SER A 369 4.79 9.25 25.07
CA SER A 369 5.50 9.34 26.33
C SER A 369 6.58 8.27 26.38
N CYS A 370 7.85 8.65 26.40
CA CYS A 370 8.94 7.79 26.86
C CYS A 370 9.12 7.97 28.35
N LEU A 371 9.02 6.88 29.12
CA LEU A 371 9.43 6.85 30.52
C LEU A 371 10.94 6.78 30.59
N TYR A 372 11.58 7.84 31.02
CA TYR A 372 13.05 7.84 31.32
C TYR A 372 13.30 7.72 32.82
N ARG A 373 14.16 6.78 33.18
CA ARG A 373 14.72 6.65 34.53
C ARG A 373 15.89 7.62 34.68
N GLN A 374 15.78 8.64 35.51
CA GLN A 374 17.00 9.27 36.10
C GLN A 374 17.44 8.44 37.28
N ARG A 375 18.71 7.96 37.24
CA ARG A 375 19.42 7.51 38.41
C ARG A 375 19.89 8.76 39.14
N GLY A 376 19.38 8.99 40.35
CA GLY A 376 20.02 9.80 41.37
C GLY A 376 20.97 8.96 42.19
#